data_9508b7f8cc890d61282cbe664516ce73
#
_entry.id   9508b7f8cc890d61282cbe664516ce73
#
_cell.length_a   1.000
_cell.length_b   1.000
_cell.length_c   1.000
_cell.angle_alpha   90.00
_cell.angle_beta   90.00
_cell.angle_gamma   90.00
#
_symmetry.space_group_name_H-M   'P 1'
#
loop_
_entity.id
_entity.type
_entity.pdbx_description
1 polymer ?
#
loop_
_entity_poly.entity_id
_entity_poly.type
_entity_poly.pdbx_seq_one_letter_code
_entity_poly.pdbx_strand_id
1 'polypeptide(L)'
;MKYDYIVVGAGLAGGILARKLAESGKRILIVERRNHIAGNTYDFTDANGIKVQKYGPHVLHTNSDIVYQFITQFCEPVAYRTKCEAVIDGISTPSPFNFKTIDQFYDSENAAFLKQKLLENYPGRPSVTVVEMLASEIAEIRAYAQFLFDKDYKLYTAKQWNLQPEEIDPSVLKRVPIVLSYGDTYFYDKYEFMPQEGFESMSRKIVDFPGIEILLGVDALEHISIDETQNTVFYDDEKVKIIYTGAIDELFGYKFGVLPYRSLHFDFRSLHTDSFQNVAIVAYPQTEGYTRITEYTKMPCQNCNGWTNVAYEFPITYDKNAAIGNEPYYPVLTEKSQKKFETYQQYASKFENLILCGRLADFKYYNMDQVILRALELYNTMEDYV
;
A
#
# COMPACT_ATOMS: atom_id res chain seq x y z
N MET A 1 -29.41 22.45 1.40
CA MET A 1 -28.01 22.00 1.34
C MET A 1 -27.49 22.00 -0.10
N LYS A 2 -26.24 22.39 -0.34
CA LYS A 2 -25.64 22.39 -1.68
C LYS A 2 -25.23 20.96 -2.14
N TYR A 3 -24.85 20.07 -1.18
CA TYR A 3 -24.35 18.73 -1.46
C TYR A 3 -25.20 17.66 -0.79
N ASP A 4 -25.26 16.49 -1.42
CA ASP A 4 -25.95 15.31 -0.89
C ASP A 4 -25.00 14.46 -0.04
N TYR A 5 -23.69 14.51 -0.37
CA TYR A 5 -22.62 13.85 0.37
C TYR A 5 -21.38 14.75 0.53
N ILE A 6 -20.73 14.64 1.67
CA ILE A 6 -19.36 15.11 1.89
C ILE A 6 -18.45 13.87 1.91
N VAL A 7 -17.42 13.84 1.08
CA VAL A 7 -16.42 12.78 1.05
C VAL A 7 -15.12 13.33 1.60
N VAL A 8 -14.68 12.80 2.71
CA VAL A 8 -13.43 13.19 3.37
C VAL A 8 -12.29 12.29 2.87
N GLY A 9 -11.39 12.89 2.10
CA GLY A 9 -10.24 12.25 1.46
C GLY A 9 -10.43 11.99 -0.03
N ALA A 10 -9.47 12.47 -0.83
CA ALA A 10 -9.42 12.34 -2.29
C ALA A 10 -8.52 11.19 -2.78
N GLY A 11 -8.32 10.15 -1.96
CA GLY A 11 -7.67 8.90 -2.35
C GLY A 11 -8.59 8.00 -3.18
N LEU A 12 -8.13 6.79 -3.53
CA LEU A 12 -8.91 5.84 -4.35
C LEU A 12 -10.29 5.54 -3.74
N ALA A 13 -10.39 5.29 -2.44
CA ALA A 13 -11.68 4.99 -1.80
C ALA A 13 -12.68 6.14 -1.95
N GLY A 14 -12.29 7.35 -1.55
CA GLY A 14 -13.15 8.53 -1.62
C GLY A 14 -13.49 8.95 -3.05
N GLY A 15 -12.47 8.96 -3.93
CA GLY A 15 -12.65 9.32 -5.34
C GLY A 15 -13.62 8.39 -6.08
N ILE A 16 -13.52 7.07 -5.85
CA ILE A 16 -14.40 6.07 -6.48
C ILE A 16 -15.83 6.20 -5.97
N LEU A 17 -16.02 6.35 -4.65
CA LEU A 17 -17.36 6.53 -4.08
C LEU A 17 -17.99 7.84 -4.57
N ALA A 18 -17.22 8.95 -4.60
CA ALA A 18 -17.68 10.21 -5.13
C ALA A 18 -18.12 10.07 -6.60
N ARG A 19 -17.32 9.40 -7.43
CA ARG A 19 -17.64 9.13 -8.83
C ARG A 19 -18.94 8.34 -8.98
N LYS A 20 -19.07 7.22 -8.28
CA LYS A 20 -20.24 6.35 -8.37
C LYS A 20 -21.52 7.05 -7.91
N LEU A 21 -21.46 7.82 -6.83
CA LEU A 21 -22.58 8.62 -6.35
C LEU A 21 -22.94 9.75 -7.31
N ALA A 22 -21.98 10.42 -7.93
CA ALA A 22 -22.25 11.45 -8.92
C ALA A 22 -22.86 10.88 -10.19
N GLU A 23 -22.46 9.69 -10.63
CA GLU A 23 -23.10 8.96 -11.74
C GLU A 23 -24.58 8.65 -11.45
N SER A 24 -24.97 8.47 -10.18
CA SER A 24 -26.38 8.33 -9.77
C SER A 24 -27.09 9.68 -9.53
N GLY A 25 -26.48 10.80 -9.94
CA GLY A 25 -27.08 12.14 -9.89
C GLY A 25 -26.94 12.86 -8.55
N LYS A 26 -26.12 12.37 -7.62
CA LYS A 26 -25.86 13.04 -6.33
C LYS A 26 -24.83 14.16 -6.52
N ARG A 27 -24.92 15.20 -5.67
CA ARG A 27 -23.94 16.30 -5.62
C ARG A 27 -22.96 16.04 -4.48
N ILE A 28 -21.68 16.03 -4.79
CA ILE A 28 -20.60 15.59 -3.90
C ILE A 28 -19.63 16.74 -3.68
N LEU A 29 -19.24 16.96 -2.43
CA LEU A 29 -18.06 17.72 -2.09
C LEU A 29 -16.98 16.76 -1.57
N ILE A 30 -15.85 16.71 -2.24
CA ILE A 30 -14.65 16.05 -1.73
C ILE A 30 -13.81 17.07 -0.96
N VAL A 31 -13.43 16.75 0.28
CA VAL A 31 -12.55 17.58 1.11
C VAL A 31 -11.26 16.82 1.38
N GLU A 32 -10.13 17.36 0.93
CA GLU A 32 -8.82 16.73 1.04
C GLU A 32 -7.84 17.66 1.77
N ARG A 33 -7.20 17.17 2.82
CA ARG A 33 -6.24 17.95 3.61
C ARG A 33 -4.93 18.27 2.89
N ARG A 34 -4.56 17.47 1.89
CA ARG A 34 -3.38 17.70 1.04
C ARG A 34 -3.72 18.63 -0.12
N ASN A 35 -2.68 19.22 -0.72
CA ASN A 35 -2.82 20.07 -1.91
C ASN A 35 -2.88 19.27 -3.23
N HIS A 36 -3.24 17.98 -3.16
CA HIS A 36 -3.36 17.10 -4.32
C HIS A 36 -4.36 15.99 -4.06
N ILE A 37 -4.93 15.43 -5.13
CA ILE A 37 -5.76 14.23 -5.12
C ILE A 37 -4.91 12.95 -5.14
N ALA A 38 -5.53 11.80 -5.36
CA ALA A 38 -4.93 10.46 -5.46
C ALA A 38 -4.41 9.86 -4.13
N GLY A 39 -4.47 10.60 -3.00
CA GLY A 39 -4.02 10.06 -1.72
C GLY A 39 -2.57 9.57 -1.77
N ASN A 40 -2.31 8.37 -1.25
CA ASN A 40 -0.95 7.79 -1.23
C ASN A 40 -0.48 7.27 -2.61
N THR A 41 -1.34 7.23 -3.63
CA THR A 41 -0.91 6.87 -5.00
C THR A 41 -0.46 8.07 -5.82
N TYR A 42 -0.46 9.28 -5.23
CA TYR A 42 -0.07 10.51 -5.92
C TYR A 42 1.35 10.42 -6.50
N ASP A 43 1.44 10.77 -7.77
CA ASP A 43 2.69 10.93 -8.50
C ASP A 43 2.81 12.34 -9.11
N PHE A 44 4.02 12.73 -9.41
CA PHE A 44 4.35 14.02 -10.03
C PHE A 44 5.53 13.85 -10.97
N THR A 45 5.73 14.82 -11.85
CA THR A 45 6.92 14.87 -12.71
C THR A 45 7.98 15.75 -12.06
N ASP A 46 9.18 15.24 -11.87
CA ASP A 46 10.30 16.01 -11.30
C ASP A 46 10.91 16.99 -12.31
N ALA A 47 11.92 17.74 -11.88
CA ALA A 47 12.57 18.76 -12.71
C ALA A 47 13.29 18.18 -13.94
N ASN A 48 13.58 16.88 -13.97
CA ASN A 48 14.22 16.18 -15.08
C ASN A 48 13.22 15.46 -15.99
N GLY A 49 11.92 15.64 -15.77
CA GLY A 49 10.86 15.01 -16.54
C GLY A 49 10.53 13.57 -16.10
N ILE A 50 11.06 13.11 -14.96
CA ILE A 50 10.83 11.77 -14.43
C ILE A 50 9.53 11.78 -13.62
N LYS A 51 8.63 10.84 -13.92
CA LYS A 51 7.44 10.60 -13.12
C LYS A 51 7.81 9.84 -11.84
N VAL A 52 7.53 10.45 -10.69
CA VAL A 52 7.92 9.99 -9.36
C VAL A 52 6.69 9.84 -8.48
N GLN A 53 6.57 8.74 -7.77
CA GLN A 53 5.49 8.52 -6.82
C GLN A 53 5.90 9.01 -5.42
N LYS A 54 5.17 10.00 -4.92
CA LYS A 54 5.56 10.73 -3.70
C LYS A 54 5.55 9.88 -2.43
N TYR A 55 4.69 8.88 -2.38
CA TYR A 55 4.43 8.09 -1.17
C TYR A 55 4.88 6.63 -1.31
N GLY A 56 5.92 6.39 -2.09
CA GLY A 56 6.50 5.08 -2.36
C GLY A 56 5.96 4.40 -3.61
N PRO A 57 6.60 3.30 -4.03
CA PRO A 57 6.26 2.64 -5.27
C PRO A 57 4.90 1.94 -5.19
N HIS A 58 4.06 2.19 -6.17
CA HIS A 58 2.76 1.57 -6.37
C HIS A 58 2.68 0.97 -7.77
N VAL A 59 2.24 -0.26 -7.86
CA VAL A 59 1.90 -0.96 -9.10
C VAL A 59 0.51 -1.54 -8.89
N LEU A 60 -0.37 -1.37 -9.86
CA LEU A 60 -1.71 -1.94 -9.78
C LEU A 60 -1.66 -3.39 -10.25
N HIS A 61 -2.04 -4.30 -9.36
CA HIS A 61 -2.12 -5.72 -9.63
C HIS A 61 -3.44 -6.28 -9.08
N THR A 62 -4.06 -7.21 -9.79
CA THR A 62 -5.34 -7.79 -9.36
C THR A 62 -5.68 -9.06 -10.15
N ASN A 63 -6.43 -9.95 -9.50
CA ASN A 63 -7.12 -11.07 -10.15
C ASN A 63 -8.60 -10.76 -10.45
N SER A 64 -9.11 -9.60 -10.00
CA SER A 64 -10.50 -9.19 -10.15
C SER A 64 -10.75 -8.53 -11.51
N ASP A 65 -11.58 -9.18 -12.32
CA ASP A 65 -12.05 -8.59 -13.60
C ASP A 65 -12.86 -7.31 -13.36
N ILE A 66 -13.62 -7.24 -12.26
CA ILE A 66 -14.41 -6.06 -11.89
C ILE A 66 -13.51 -4.85 -11.65
N VAL A 67 -12.46 -5.03 -10.86
CA VAL A 67 -11.48 -3.96 -10.57
C VAL A 67 -10.78 -3.51 -11.84
N TYR A 68 -10.30 -4.47 -12.64
CA TYR A 68 -9.62 -4.17 -13.90
C TYR A 68 -10.52 -3.40 -14.86
N GLN A 69 -11.73 -3.88 -15.11
CA GLN A 69 -12.70 -3.24 -16.01
C GLN A 69 -13.12 -1.84 -15.53
N PHE A 70 -13.25 -1.65 -14.22
CA PHE A 70 -13.58 -0.34 -13.67
C PHE A 70 -12.41 0.65 -13.86
N ILE A 71 -11.22 0.29 -13.46
CA ILE A 71 -10.10 1.26 -13.40
C ILE A 71 -9.57 1.61 -14.80
N THR A 72 -9.62 0.68 -15.75
CA THR A 72 -9.20 0.92 -17.14
C THR A 72 -10.13 1.82 -17.94
N GLN A 73 -11.27 2.23 -17.41
CA GLN A 73 -12.07 3.31 -17.95
C GLN A 73 -11.39 4.69 -17.76
N PHE A 74 -10.48 4.80 -16.81
CA PHE A 74 -9.84 6.06 -16.40
C PHE A 74 -8.35 6.13 -16.74
N CYS A 75 -7.77 5.06 -17.25
CA CYS A 75 -6.37 5.05 -17.68
C CYS A 75 -6.15 4.06 -18.81
N GLU A 76 -5.10 4.32 -19.60
CA GLU A 76 -4.54 3.29 -20.47
C GLU A 76 -3.57 2.43 -19.65
N PRO A 77 -3.79 1.10 -19.55
CA PRO A 77 -2.94 0.23 -18.78
C PRO A 77 -1.66 -0.11 -19.55
N VAL A 78 -0.52 0.24 -19.02
CA VAL A 78 0.80 -0.20 -19.50
C VAL A 78 1.19 -1.45 -18.73
N ALA A 79 1.29 -2.58 -19.41
CA ALA A 79 1.71 -3.83 -18.78
C ALA A 79 3.08 -3.65 -18.13
N TYR A 80 3.16 -4.02 -16.85
CA TYR A 80 4.38 -3.89 -16.07
C TYR A 80 4.50 -5.10 -15.15
N ARG A 81 5.62 -5.82 -15.25
CA ARG A 81 5.92 -6.94 -14.36
C ARG A 81 6.94 -6.50 -13.33
N THR A 82 6.48 -6.38 -12.09
CA THR A 82 7.31 -5.92 -10.97
C THR A 82 8.41 -6.93 -10.69
N LYS A 83 9.65 -6.45 -10.75
CA LYS A 83 10.83 -7.19 -10.31
C LYS A 83 11.44 -6.48 -9.13
N CYS A 84 11.68 -7.22 -8.07
CA CYS A 84 12.37 -6.75 -6.88
C CYS A 84 13.63 -7.57 -6.65
N GLU A 85 14.62 -6.95 -6.02
CA GLU A 85 15.82 -7.63 -5.52
C GLU A 85 16.03 -7.28 -4.04
N ALA A 86 16.81 -8.07 -3.35
CA ALA A 86 17.32 -7.80 -2.01
C ALA A 86 18.84 -7.92 -2.01
N VAL A 87 19.52 -7.06 -1.28
CA VAL A 87 20.99 -7.13 -1.12
C VAL A 87 21.31 -7.88 0.16
N ILE A 88 21.89 -9.07 0.00
CA ILE A 88 22.34 -9.93 1.10
C ILE A 88 23.87 -10.11 0.98
N ASP A 89 24.60 -9.75 2.01
CA ASP A 89 26.07 -9.83 2.07
C ASP A 89 26.75 -9.20 0.83
N GLY A 90 26.18 -8.09 0.31
CA GLY A 90 26.65 -7.36 -0.86
C GLY A 90 26.22 -7.95 -2.21
N ILE A 91 25.50 -9.06 -2.23
CA ILE A 91 25.00 -9.72 -3.45
C ILE A 91 23.53 -9.34 -3.66
N SER A 92 23.21 -8.81 -4.85
CA SER A 92 21.82 -8.55 -5.25
C SER A 92 21.18 -9.85 -5.75
N THR A 93 20.06 -10.23 -5.14
CA THR A 93 19.34 -11.48 -5.42
C THR A 93 17.85 -11.22 -5.59
N PRO A 94 17.10 -12.02 -6.36
CA PRO A 94 15.66 -11.82 -6.53
C PRO A 94 14.88 -11.82 -5.21
N SER A 95 13.86 -10.97 -5.14
CA SER A 95 12.87 -10.97 -4.06
C SER A 95 11.45 -10.97 -4.71
N PRO A 96 10.63 -12.01 -4.50
CA PRO A 96 10.84 -13.20 -3.64
C PRO A 96 12.07 -14.02 -4.01
N PHE A 97 12.72 -14.61 -2.98
CA PHE A 97 13.86 -15.51 -3.19
C PHE A 97 13.44 -16.71 -4.04
N ASN A 98 14.36 -17.19 -4.88
CA ASN A 98 14.07 -18.23 -5.83
C ASN A 98 15.32 -19.10 -6.09
N PHE A 99 15.31 -19.96 -7.11
CA PHE A 99 16.44 -20.83 -7.41
C PHE A 99 17.72 -20.07 -7.82
N LYS A 100 17.61 -18.85 -8.38
CA LYS A 100 18.78 -18.00 -8.64
C LYS A 100 19.46 -17.59 -7.33
N THR A 101 18.70 -17.34 -6.26
CA THR A 101 19.26 -17.08 -4.94
C THR A 101 20.11 -18.26 -4.43
N ILE A 102 19.61 -19.48 -4.62
CA ILE A 102 20.36 -20.67 -4.25
C ILE A 102 21.68 -20.76 -5.04
N ASP A 103 21.62 -20.53 -6.38
CA ASP A 103 22.81 -20.57 -7.24
C ASP A 103 23.84 -19.48 -6.91
N GLN A 104 23.41 -18.36 -6.33
CA GLN A 104 24.30 -17.26 -5.94
C GLN A 104 25.03 -17.49 -4.61
N PHE A 105 24.44 -18.23 -3.68
CA PHE A 105 24.96 -18.41 -2.33
C PHE A 105 25.54 -19.80 -2.06
N TYR A 106 25.37 -20.76 -2.95
CA TYR A 106 25.89 -22.12 -2.85
C TYR A 106 26.74 -22.48 -4.08
N ASP A 107 27.72 -23.36 -3.90
CA ASP A 107 28.40 -23.95 -5.04
C ASP A 107 27.44 -24.82 -5.88
N SER A 108 27.84 -25.16 -7.10
CA SER A 108 26.96 -25.83 -8.07
C SER A 108 26.42 -27.18 -7.60
N GLU A 109 27.18 -27.94 -6.83
CA GLU A 109 26.78 -29.27 -6.32
C GLU A 109 25.74 -29.12 -5.22
N ASN A 110 26.03 -28.29 -4.21
CA ASN A 110 25.13 -28.01 -3.09
C ASN A 110 23.86 -27.29 -3.58
N ALA A 111 23.97 -26.37 -4.54
CA ALA A 111 22.82 -25.69 -5.16
C ALA A 111 21.89 -26.70 -5.87
N ALA A 112 22.44 -27.60 -6.66
CA ALA A 112 21.65 -28.63 -7.35
C ALA A 112 20.95 -29.56 -6.35
N PHE A 113 21.69 -30.02 -5.33
CA PHE A 113 21.16 -30.87 -4.28
C PHE A 113 20.02 -30.21 -3.50
N LEU A 114 20.21 -28.98 -3.06
CA LEU A 114 19.17 -28.23 -2.32
C LEU A 114 17.90 -28.00 -3.14
N LYS A 115 18.03 -27.59 -4.41
CA LYS A 115 16.89 -27.43 -5.34
C LYS A 115 16.12 -28.74 -5.51
N GLN A 116 16.84 -29.86 -5.67
CA GLN A 116 16.22 -31.18 -5.76
C GLN A 116 15.44 -31.52 -4.47
N LYS A 117 16.03 -31.31 -3.29
CA LYS A 117 15.38 -31.54 -2.00
C LYS A 117 14.13 -30.69 -1.81
N LEU A 118 14.16 -29.43 -2.23
CA LEU A 118 12.98 -28.56 -2.18
C LEU A 118 11.84 -29.07 -3.06
N LEU A 119 12.13 -29.51 -4.31
CA LEU A 119 11.14 -30.04 -5.22
C LEU A 119 10.56 -31.39 -4.74
N GLU A 120 11.38 -32.25 -4.16
CA GLU A 120 10.97 -33.52 -3.56
C GLU A 120 10.06 -33.33 -2.33
N ASN A 121 10.41 -32.35 -1.46
CA ASN A 121 9.69 -32.12 -0.21
C ASN A 121 8.40 -31.31 -0.39
N TYR A 122 8.33 -30.49 -1.44
CA TYR A 122 7.17 -29.65 -1.76
C TYR A 122 6.65 -29.90 -3.19
N PRO A 123 6.23 -31.15 -3.51
CA PRO A 123 5.89 -31.53 -4.87
C PRO A 123 4.71 -30.75 -5.43
N GLY A 124 4.90 -30.18 -6.64
CA GLY A 124 3.86 -29.43 -7.34
C GLY A 124 3.53 -28.06 -6.78
N ARG A 125 4.20 -27.62 -5.73
CA ARG A 125 3.99 -26.29 -5.17
C ARG A 125 4.86 -25.25 -5.92
N PRO A 126 4.30 -24.10 -6.32
CA PRO A 126 5.07 -23.02 -6.95
C PRO A 126 5.95 -22.28 -5.96
N SER A 127 5.59 -22.28 -4.67
CA SER A 127 6.32 -21.58 -3.61
C SER A 127 6.09 -22.20 -2.24
N VAL A 128 6.93 -21.84 -1.28
CA VAL A 128 6.89 -22.27 0.12
C VAL A 128 7.26 -21.09 1.02
N THR A 129 6.68 -21.00 2.21
CA THR A 129 7.03 -19.94 3.16
C THR A 129 8.31 -20.27 3.92
N VAL A 130 9.06 -19.25 4.35
CA VAL A 130 10.25 -19.43 5.19
C VAL A 130 9.91 -20.17 6.48
N VAL A 131 8.73 -19.94 7.05
CA VAL A 131 8.25 -20.59 8.28
C VAL A 131 8.05 -22.10 8.09
N GLU A 132 7.46 -22.52 6.96
CA GLU A 132 7.32 -23.95 6.62
C GLU A 132 8.69 -24.61 6.44
N MET A 133 9.62 -23.92 5.78
CA MET A 133 10.97 -24.44 5.57
C MET A 133 11.77 -24.54 6.88
N LEU A 134 11.62 -23.59 7.81
CA LEU A 134 12.22 -23.67 9.15
C LEU A 134 11.71 -24.86 9.96
N ALA A 135 10.48 -25.28 9.72
CA ALA A 135 9.87 -26.46 10.36
C ALA A 135 10.16 -27.78 9.62
N SER A 136 10.90 -27.77 8.50
CA SER A 136 11.20 -28.99 7.73
C SER A 136 12.06 -29.97 8.53
N GLU A 137 11.84 -31.27 8.37
CA GLU A 137 12.68 -32.33 8.95
C GLU A 137 14.02 -32.47 8.22
N ILE A 138 14.12 -31.94 6.97
CA ILE A 138 15.33 -31.96 6.15
C ILE A 138 16.28 -30.87 6.58
N ALA A 139 17.47 -31.26 7.03
CA ALA A 139 18.46 -30.35 7.63
C ALA A 139 18.92 -29.23 6.65
N GLU A 140 19.11 -29.56 5.39
CA GLU A 140 19.56 -28.64 4.36
C GLU A 140 18.49 -27.59 4.04
N ILE A 141 17.21 -27.97 4.01
CA ILE A 141 16.09 -27.04 3.84
C ILE A 141 16.01 -26.08 5.04
N ARG A 142 16.12 -26.61 6.26
CA ARG A 142 16.15 -25.76 7.47
C ARG A 142 17.32 -24.80 7.46
N ALA A 143 18.51 -25.27 7.09
CA ALA A 143 19.72 -24.44 7.05
C ALA A 143 19.57 -23.28 6.04
N TYR A 144 19.03 -23.53 4.87
CA TYR A 144 18.74 -22.50 3.88
C TYR A 144 17.67 -21.53 4.38
N ALA A 145 16.59 -22.03 4.96
CA ALA A 145 15.57 -21.20 5.56
C ALA A 145 16.12 -20.31 6.67
N GLN A 146 16.99 -20.85 7.54
CA GLN A 146 17.65 -20.10 8.61
C GLN A 146 18.57 -19.01 8.05
N PHE A 147 19.33 -19.31 6.98
CA PHE A 147 20.15 -18.33 6.29
C PHE A 147 19.30 -17.15 5.79
N LEU A 148 18.20 -17.40 5.06
CA LEU A 148 17.30 -16.35 4.57
C LEU A 148 16.64 -15.58 5.73
N PHE A 149 16.21 -16.30 6.77
CA PHE A 149 15.59 -15.70 7.94
C PHE A 149 16.53 -14.72 8.64
N ASP A 150 17.76 -15.12 8.90
CA ASP A 150 18.73 -14.29 9.63
C ASP A 150 19.27 -13.13 8.78
N LYS A 151 19.41 -13.32 7.46
CA LYS A 151 20.03 -12.33 6.57
C LYS A 151 19.03 -11.30 6.00
N ASP A 152 17.76 -11.67 5.88
CA ASP A 152 16.73 -10.83 5.28
C ASP A 152 15.48 -10.69 6.17
N TYR A 153 14.67 -11.74 6.31
CA TYR A 153 13.32 -11.63 6.88
C TYR A 153 13.30 -10.99 8.27
N LYS A 154 14.18 -11.47 9.15
CA LYS A 154 14.31 -10.96 10.53
C LYS A 154 14.69 -9.48 10.53
N LEU A 155 15.71 -9.11 9.76
CA LEU A 155 16.27 -7.75 9.74
C LEU A 155 15.33 -6.75 9.03
N TYR A 156 14.81 -7.15 7.88
CA TYR A 156 13.87 -6.31 7.12
C TYR A 156 12.59 -6.05 7.91
N THR A 157 12.00 -7.11 8.46
CA THR A 157 10.74 -7.01 9.21
C THR A 157 10.90 -6.20 10.49
N ALA A 158 12.00 -6.42 11.23
CA ALA A 158 12.31 -5.63 12.42
C ALA A 158 12.38 -4.13 12.10
N LYS A 159 13.08 -3.77 11.03
CA LYS A 159 13.19 -2.40 10.52
C LYS A 159 11.82 -1.85 10.11
N GLN A 160 11.11 -2.58 9.24
CA GLN A 160 9.81 -2.17 8.71
C GLN A 160 8.78 -1.87 9.80
N TRP A 161 8.76 -2.68 10.85
CA TRP A 161 7.80 -2.56 11.94
C TRP A 161 8.33 -1.83 13.17
N ASN A 162 9.64 -1.52 13.22
CA ASN A 162 10.32 -0.96 14.38
C ASN A 162 10.09 -1.80 15.64
N LEU A 163 10.21 -3.11 15.48
CA LEU A 163 10.09 -4.12 16.53
C LEU A 163 11.42 -4.82 16.71
N GLN A 164 11.64 -5.39 17.90
CA GLN A 164 12.74 -6.33 18.05
C GLN A 164 12.40 -7.59 17.25
N PRO A 165 13.41 -8.27 16.68
CA PRO A 165 13.17 -9.47 15.88
C PRO A 165 12.38 -10.57 16.58
N GLU A 166 12.50 -10.65 17.91
CA GLU A 166 11.81 -11.60 18.77
C GLU A 166 10.32 -11.27 19.00
N GLU A 167 9.92 -10.03 18.70
CA GLU A 167 8.52 -9.53 18.81
C GLU A 167 7.75 -9.70 17.50
N ILE A 168 8.41 -10.16 16.44
CA ILE A 168 7.79 -10.29 15.10
C ILE A 168 6.84 -11.49 15.12
N ASP A 169 5.57 -11.22 14.81
CA ASP A 169 4.59 -12.28 14.60
C ASP A 169 4.98 -13.14 13.38
N PRO A 170 5.13 -14.47 13.55
CA PRO A 170 5.47 -15.36 12.43
C PRO A 170 4.53 -15.26 11.22
N SER A 171 3.30 -14.79 11.40
CA SER A 171 2.35 -14.59 10.28
C SER A 171 2.84 -13.54 9.28
N VAL A 172 3.59 -12.54 9.73
CA VAL A 172 4.19 -11.50 8.88
C VAL A 172 5.20 -12.11 7.91
N LEU A 173 5.93 -13.14 8.36
CA LEU A 173 6.96 -13.84 7.58
C LEU A 173 6.37 -14.71 6.44
N LYS A 174 5.05 -14.96 6.46
CA LYS A 174 4.35 -15.72 5.41
C LYS A 174 4.08 -14.89 4.15
N ARG A 175 4.27 -13.58 4.20
CA ARG A 175 3.86 -12.64 3.13
C ARG A 175 4.74 -12.72 1.88
N VAL A 176 6.02 -13.03 2.03
CA VAL A 176 6.94 -13.17 0.91
C VAL A 176 7.43 -14.62 0.88
N PRO A 177 6.88 -15.48 0.01
CA PRO A 177 7.29 -16.87 -0.08
C PRO A 177 8.60 -17.02 -0.86
N ILE A 178 9.24 -18.17 -0.72
CA ILE A 178 10.35 -18.63 -1.57
C ILE A 178 9.75 -19.32 -2.80
N VAL A 179 10.12 -18.88 -4.00
CA VAL A 179 9.64 -19.43 -5.28
C VAL A 179 10.45 -20.65 -5.68
N LEU A 180 9.80 -21.77 -5.93
CA LEU A 180 10.46 -23.05 -6.28
C LEU A 180 10.74 -23.18 -7.77
N SER A 181 11.26 -22.11 -8.36
CA SER A 181 11.65 -22.03 -9.77
C SER A 181 12.61 -20.85 -9.98
N TYR A 182 12.92 -20.48 -11.22
CA TYR A 182 13.67 -19.28 -11.58
C TYR A 182 12.75 -18.07 -11.88
N GLY A 183 11.46 -18.16 -11.56
CA GLY A 183 10.53 -17.03 -11.72
C GLY A 183 10.98 -15.84 -10.88
N ASP A 184 11.04 -14.64 -11.47
CA ASP A 184 11.59 -13.42 -10.87
C ASP A 184 10.57 -12.28 -10.77
N THR A 185 9.29 -12.55 -11.00
CA THR A 185 8.21 -11.56 -10.83
C THR A 185 7.78 -11.49 -9.36
N TYR A 186 7.48 -10.29 -8.89
CA TYR A 186 7.02 -10.09 -7.51
C TYR A 186 5.57 -10.51 -7.32
N PHE A 187 4.70 -10.17 -8.28
CA PHE A 187 3.29 -10.56 -8.28
C PHE A 187 3.02 -11.63 -9.35
N TYR A 188 1.99 -12.46 -9.10
CA TYR A 188 1.53 -13.50 -10.01
C TYR A 188 0.06 -13.28 -10.42
N ASP A 189 -0.44 -12.06 -10.26
CA ASP A 189 -1.81 -11.71 -10.56
C ASP A 189 -2.08 -11.69 -12.08
N LYS A 190 -3.33 -11.92 -12.45
CA LYS A 190 -3.79 -11.92 -13.85
C LYS A 190 -3.51 -10.60 -14.54
N TYR A 191 -3.74 -9.50 -13.84
CA TYR A 191 -3.49 -8.15 -14.30
C TYR A 191 -2.40 -7.50 -13.44
N GLU A 192 -1.39 -6.97 -14.07
CA GLU A 192 -0.34 -6.17 -13.45
C GLU A 192 0.07 -5.08 -14.42
N PHE A 193 -0.12 -3.82 -14.03
CA PHE A 193 0.08 -2.69 -14.90
C PHE A 193 0.27 -1.38 -14.14
N MET A 194 0.69 -0.36 -14.88
CA MET A 194 0.70 1.02 -14.41
C MET A 194 -0.11 1.91 -15.34
N PRO A 195 -0.78 2.96 -14.84
CA PRO A 195 -1.43 3.96 -15.69
C PRO A 195 -0.39 4.68 -16.55
N GLN A 196 -0.58 4.76 -17.86
CA GLN A 196 0.37 5.41 -18.78
C GLN A 196 0.67 6.85 -18.39
N GLU A 197 -0.34 7.61 -18.00
CA GLU A 197 -0.21 9.02 -17.60
C GLU A 197 0.06 9.18 -16.10
N GLY A 198 0.17 8.09 -15.33
CA GLY A 198 0.36 8.05 -13.88
C GLY A 198 -0.94 7.99 -13.08
N PHE A 199 -0.79 7.77 -11.78
CA PHE A 199 -1.91 7.58 -10.85
C PHE A 199 -2.67 8.89 -10.55
N GLU A 200 -1.97 10.03 -10.53
CA GLU A 200 -2.63 11.33 -10.35
C GLU A 200 -3.59 11.60 -11.50
N SER A 201 -3.14 11.41 -12.75
CA SER A 201 -3.98 11.60 -13.94
C SER A 201 -5.17 10.64 -13.95
N MET A 202 -4.95 9.37 -13.61
CA MET A 202 -6.03 8.39 -13.46
C MET A 202 -7.05 8.84 -12.39
N SER A 203 -6.59 9.25 -11.22
CA SER A 203 -7.45 9.70 -10.13
C SER A 203 -8.21 10.96 -10.50
N ARG A 204 -7.59 11.89 -11.26
CA ARG A 204 -8.24 13.08 -11.79
C ARG A 204 -9.39 12.72 -12.71
N LYS A 205 -9.20 11.80 -13.65
CA LYS A 205 -10.26 11.31 -14.54
C LYS A 205 -11.42 10.63 -13.78
N ILE A 206 -11.12 9.99 -12.63
CA ILE A 206 -12.18 9.44 -11.75
C ILE A 206 -13.05 10.56 -11.18
N VAL A 207 -12.44 11.61 -10.65
CA VAL A 207 -13.17 12.68 -9.95
C VAL A 207 -13.62 13.83 -10.84
N ASP A 208 -13.13 13.91 -12.08
CA ASP A 208 -13.59 14.89 -13.09
C ASP A 208 -14.92 14.45 -13.67
N PHE A 209 -15.99 14.76 -12.96
CA PHE A 209 -17.35 14.40 -13.34
C PHE A 209 -18.37 15.45 -12.85
N PRO A 210 -19.41 15.76 -13.64
CA PRO A 210 -20.47 16.67 -13.21
C PRO A 210 -21.08 16.29 -11.86
N GLY A 211 -21.19 17.26 -10.95
CA GLY A 211 -21.72 17.03 -9.62
C GLY A 211 -20.65 16.76 -8.55
N ILE A 212 -19.37 16.69 -8.90
CA ILE A 212 -18.27 16.61 -7.95
C ILE A 212 -17.55 17.95 -7.86
N GLU A 213 -17.46 18.50 -6.65
CA GLU A 213 -16.58 19.63 -6.30
C GLU A 213 -15.48 19.13 -5.37
N ILE A 214 -14.28 19.74 -5.45
CA ILE A 214 -13.11 19.31 -4.66
C ILE A 214 -12.50 20.53 -3.96
N LEU A 215 -12.31 20.43 -2.64
CA LEU A 215 -11.53 21.35 -1.83
C LEU A 215 -10.22 20.68 -1.42
N LEU A 216 -9.11 21.25 -1.87
CA LEU A 216 -7.76 20.81 -1.48
C LEU A 216 -7.18 21.73 -0.40
N GLY A 217 -6.28 21.18 0.44
CA GLY A 217 -5.62 21.92 1.51
C GLY A 217 -6.55 22.27 2.69
N VAL A 218 -7.66 21.54 2.85
CA VAL A 218 -8.66 21.76 3.91
C VAL A 218 -8.76 20.50 4.78
N ASP A 219 -8.55 20.65 6.09
CA ASP A 219 -8.80 19.56 7.04
C ASP A 219 -10.29 19.51 7.37
N ALA A 220 -10.97 18.48 6.87
CA ALA A 220 -12.39 18.29 7.12
C ALA A 220 -12.75 18.18 8.60
N LEU A 221 -11.81 17.79 9.47
CA LEU A 221 -12.05 17.69 10.91
C LEU A 221 -12.26 19.05 11.57
N GLU A 222 -11.82 20.15 10.96
CA GLU A 222 -12.11 21.51 11.43
C GLU A 222 -13.56 21.94 11.14
N HIS A 223 -14.24 21.24 10.23
CA HIS A 223 -15.61 21.49 9.78
C HIS A 223 -16.61 20.44 10.27
N ILE A 224 -16.12 19.32 10.81
CA ILE A 224 -16.96 18.22 11.32
C ILE A 224 -17.26 18.43 12.80
N SER A 225 -18.55 18.38 13.15
CA SER A 225 -19.01 18.30 14.54
C SER A 225 -19.89 17.06 14.75
N ILE A 226 -19.85 16.51 15.96
CA ILE A 226 -20.54 15.26 16.33
C ILE A 226 -21.52 15.53 17.46
N ASP A 227 -22.81 15.28 17.23
CA ASP A 227 -23.83 15.32 18.26
C ASP A 227 -24.21 13.89 18.68
N GLU A 228 -23.74 13.50 19.86
CA GLU A 228 -24.02 12.18 20.46
C GLU A 228 -25.50 12.04 20.90
N THR A 229 -26.20 13.14 21.14
CA THR A 229 -27.61 13.09 21.58
C THR A 229 -28.54 12.81 20.42
N GLN A 230 -28.18 13.29 19.23
CA GLN A 230 -28.93 13.09 18.01
C GLN A 230 -28.36 11.93 17.17
N ASN A 231 -27.25 11.31 17.58
CA ASN A 231 -26.51 10.33 16.78
C ASN A 231 -26.23 10.82 15.35
N THR A 232 -25.78 12.07 15.24
CA THR A 232 -25.62 12.74 13.94
C THR A 232 -24.25 13.40 13.84
N VAL A 233 -23.64 13.31 12.67
CA VAL A 233 -22.43 14.05 12.29
C VAL A 233 -22.83 15.20 11.40
N PHE A 234 -22.28 16.39 11.65
CA PHE A 234 -22.52 17.61 10.87
C PHE A 234 -21.26 18.04 10.15
N TYR A 235 -21.42 18.70 9.01
CA TYR A 235 -20.37 19.42 8.30
C TYR A 235 -20.82 20.88 8.15
N ASP A 236 -20.05 21.85 8.68
CA ASP A 236 -20.43 23.27 8.76
C ASP A 236 -21.85 23.46 9.31
N ASP A 237 -22.14 22.80 10.45
CA ASP A 237 -23.43 22.80 11.16
C ASP A 237 -24.62 22.24 10.33
N GLU A 238 -24.38 21.70 9.15
CA GLU A 238 -25.41 21.08 8.34
C GLU A 238 -25.41 19.56 8.43
N LYS A 239 -26.58 18.96 8.63
CA LYS A 239 -26.73 17.48 8.60
C LYS A 239 -26.65 16.99 7.17
N VAL A 240 -25.59 16.23 6.84
CA VAL A 240 -25.33 15.65 5.52
C VAL A 240 -24.80 14.21 5.68
N LYS A 241 -24.89 13.40 4.64
CA LYS A 241 -24.21 12.10 4.63
C LYS A 241 -22.71 12.31 4.47
N ILE A 242 -21.90 11.72 5.35
CA ILE A 242 -20.45 11.88 5.36
C ILE A 242 -19.80 10.53 5.09
N ILE A 243 -18.97 10.47 4.03
CA ILE A 243 -18.09 9.34 3.76
C ILE A 243 -16.70 9.73 4.25
N TYR A 244 -16.23 9.03 5.28
CA TYR A 244 -14.93 9.32 5.90
C TYR A 244 -13.91 8.24 5.56
N THR A 245 -12.76 8.65 4.99
CA THR A 245 -11.68 7.73 4.59
C THR A 245 -10.40 7.87 5.41
N GLY A 246 -10.37 8.81 6.35
CA GLY A 246 -9.26 9.06 7.27
C GLY A 246 -9.19 8.08 8.44
N ALA A 247 -8.28 8.33 9.37
CA ALA A 247 -8.15 7.51 10.58
C ALA A 247 -9.36 7.69 11.51
N ILE A 248 -10.00 6.58 11.86
CA ILE A 248 -11.25 6.61 12.64
C ILE A 248 -11.06 7.20 14.04
N ASP A 249 -9.90 7.01 14.66
CA ASP A 249 -9.58 7.58 15.97
C ASP A 249 -9.41 9.11 15.91
N GLU A 250 -8.88 9.65 14.80
CA GLU A 250 -8.83 11.11 14.57
C GLU A 250 -10.23 11.71 14.47
N LEU A 251 -11.14 11.06 13.72
CA LEU A 251 -12.53 11.52 13.59
C LEU A 251 -13.23 11.72 14.93
N PHE A 252 -12.95 10.83 15.87
CA PHE A 252 -13.56 10.87 17.22
C PHE A 252 -12.66 11.50 18.29
N GLY A 253 -11.70 12.34 17.90
CA GLY A 253 -10.83 13.08 18.81
C GLY A 253 -10.08 12.17 19.79
N TYR A 254 -9.71 10.96 19.35
CA TYR A 254 -9.02 9.94 20.15
C TYR A 254 -9.78 9.47 21.42
N LYS A 255 -11.11 9.54 21.40
CA LYS A 255 -11.99 9.24 22.54
C LYS A 255 -11.69 7.92 23.25
N PHE A 256 -11.29 6.88 22.49
CA PHE A 256 -10.91 5.55 23.02
C PHE A 256 -9.40 5.30 22.96
N GLY A 257 -8.62 6.37 22.77
CA GLY A 257 -7.16 6.35 22.65
C GLY A 257 -6.67 6.11 21.23
N VAL A 258 -5.41 6.47 20.98
CA VAL A 258 -4.75 6.44 19.66
C VAL A 258 -4.68 5.02 19.11
N LEU A 259 -4.99 4.85 17.84
CA LEU A 259 -4.69 3.66 17.06
C LEU A 259 -3.26 3.75 16.51
N PRO A 260 -2.49 2.65 16.53
CA PRO A 260 -1.13 2.69 16.07
C PRO A 260 -1.04 2.59 14.54
N TYR A 261 -0.26 3.50 13.95
CA TYR A 261 0.08 3.48 12.52
C TYR A 261 1.59 3.52 12.33
N ARG A 262 2.03 3.02 11.19
CA ARG A 262 3.38 3.23 10.68
C ARG A 262 3.37 4.34 9.66
N SER A 263 4.46 5.09 9.63
CA SER A 263 4.73 6.11 8.64
C SER A 263 5.99 5.79 7.86
N LEU A 264 6.21 6.53 6.78
CA LEU A 264 7.39 6.43 5.92
C LEU A 264 7.93 7.83 5.65
N HIS A 265 9.24 7.92 5.59
CA HIS A 265 9.95 9.09 5.05
C HIS A 265 10.68 8.67 3.78
N PHE A 266 10.65 9.52 2.77
CA PHE A 266 11.35 9.31 1.49
C PHE A 266 12.37 10.41 1.27
N ASP A 267 13.62 10.01 1.03
CA ASP A 267 14.69 10.89 0.57
C ASP A 267 14.86 10.69 -0.94
N PHE A 268 14.39 11.67 -1.72
CA PHE A 268 14.44 11.64 -3.17
C PHE A 268 15.74 12.27 -3.67
N ARG A 269 16.41 11.57 -4.60
CA ARG A 269 17.65 12.03 -5.21
C ARG A 269 17.59 11.89 -6.72
N SER A 270 17.83 12.99 -7.43
CA SER A 270 18.07 12.98 -8.87
C SER A 270 19.54 12.77 -9.13
N LEU A 271 19.88 11.78 -9.93
CA LEU A 271 21.24 11.38 -10.26
C LEU A 271 21.46 11.48 -11.76
N HIS A 272 22.63 12.00 -12.17
CA HIS A 272 23.03 12.06 -13.58
C HIS A 272 23.68 10.74 -13.98
N THR A 273 22.85 9.76 -14.26
CA THR A 273 23.21 8.41 -14.73
C THR A 273 21.98 7.76 -15.38
N ASP A 274 22.21 6.88 -16.33
CA ASP A 274 21.12 6.15 -17.01
C ASP A 274 20.46 5.08 -16.11
N SER A 275 21.20 4.57 -15.13
CA SER A 275 20.70 3.55 -14.20
C SER A 275 21.49 3.55 -12.90
N PHE A 276 20.82 3.35 -11.79
CA PHE A 276 21.41 3.26 -10.46
C PHE A 276 21.45 1.82 -9.94
N GLN A 277 20.42 1.02 -10.23
CA GLN A 277 20.29 -0.36 -9.77
C GLN A 277 19.71 -1.27 -10.88
N ASN A 278 19.75 -2.58 -10.71
CA ASN A 278 19.36 -3.52 -11.76
C ASN A 278 17.85 -3.52 -12.05
N VAL A 279 17.05 -3.40 -10.99
CA VAL A 279 15.57 -3.43 -11.02
C VAL A 279 15.01 -2.19 -10.36
N ALA A 280 13.71 -1.94 -10.54
CA ALA A 280 13.07 -0.76 -9.99
C ALA A 280 13.09 -0.68 -8.46
N ILE A 281 12.99 -1.80 -7.77
CA ILE A 281 12.87 -1.85 -6.30
C ILE A 281 13.91 -2.81 -5.75
N VAL A 282 14.80 -2.31 -4.89
CA VAL A 282 15.82 -3.11 -4.21
C VAL A 282 15.73 -2.92 -2.71
N ALA A 283 15.58 -4.02 -1.97
CA ALA A 283 15.55 -4.04 -0.52
C ALA A 283 16.97 -4.15 0.07
N TYR A 284 17.18 -3.50 1.20
CA TYR A 284 18.46 -3.45 1.92
C TYR A 284 18.26 -3.89 3.38
N PRO A 285 18.02 -5.18 3.66
CA PRO A 285 17.75 -5.68 5.01
C PRO A 285 18.85 -5.37 6.01
N GLN A 286 20.11 -5.48 5.60
CA GLN A 286 21.30 -5.38 6.46
C GLN A 286 21.82 -3.95 6.66
N THR A 287 21.30 -2.96 5.91
CA THR A 287 21.73 -1.57 6.01
C THR A 287 21.00 -0.86 7.13
N GLU A 288 21.68 0.04 7.84
CA GLU A 288 21.03 0.90 8.84
C GLU A 288 20.18 1.99 8.18
N GLY A 289 19.03 2.28 8.79
CA GLY A 289 18.15 3.38 8.41
C GLY A 289 17.12 3.01 7.37
N TYR A 290 17.47 3.05 6.09
CA TYR A 290 16.49 2.76 5.02
C TYR A 290 16.25 1.26 4.80
N THR A 291 15.06 0.93 4.32
CA THR A 291 14.66 -0.46 4.04
C THR A 291 14.80 -0.81 2.57
N ARG A 292 14.57 0.14 1.67
CA ARG A 292 14.66 -0.09 0.23
C ARG A 292 14.96 1.20 -0.52
N ILE A 293 15.41 1.01 -1.77
CA ILE A 293 15.56 2.11 -2.74
C ILE A 293 14.67 1.78 -3.93
N THR A 294 13.92 2.78 -4.39
CA THR A 294 13.11 2.71 -5.61
C THR A 294 13.73 3.59 -6.68
N GLU A 295 13.98 3.05 -7.87
CA GLU A 295 14.42 3.80 -9.05
C GLU A 295 13.23 4.02 -9.98
N TYR A 296 12.73 5.24 -10.04
CA TYR A 296 11.45 5.55 -10.70
C TYR A 296 11.54 5.56 -12.23
N THR A 297 12.70 5.79 -12.83
CA THR A 297 12.88 5.66 -14.29
C THR A 297 12.59 4.26 -14.82
N LYS A 298 12.54 3.26 -13.94
CA LYS A 298 12.18 1.87 -14.26
C LYS A 298 10.70 1.53 -13.98
N MET A 299 9.86 2.52 -13.61
CA MET A 299 8.49 2.29 -13.18
C MET A 299 7.43 3.20 -13.88
N PRO A 300 6.87 2.89 -15.05
CA PRO A 300 7.43 2.00 -16.08
C PRO A 300 8.71 2.59 -16.67
N CYS A 301 9.42 1.87 -17.53
CA CYS A 301 10.68 2.36 -18.09
C CYS A 301 10.51 3.72 -18.77
N GLN A 302 11.26 4.72 -18.27
CA GLN A 302 11.23 6.10 -18.75
C GLN A 302 12.60 6.47 -19.35
N ASN A 303 12.62 7.16 -20.49
CA ASN A 303 13.85 7.71 -21.05
C ASN A 303 13.97 9.19 -20.64
N CYS A 304 14.93 9.48 -19.78
CA CYS A 304 15.11 10.80 -19.18
C CYS A 304 16.52 11.39 -19.44
N ASN A 305 17.07 11.12 -20.62
CA ASN A 305 18.29 11.78 -21.13
C ASN A 305 19.48 11.74 -20.15
N GLY A 306 19.79 10.57 -19.61
CA GLY A 306 20.93 10.39 -18.69
C GLY A 306 20.66 10.80 -17.25
N TRP A 307 19.39 10.99 -16.87
CA TRP A 307 18.99 11.23 -15.48
C TRP A 307 18.15 10.08 -14.95
N THR A 308 18.33 9.77 -13.66
CA THR A 308 17.43 8.88 -12.93
C THR A 308 17.00 9.52 -11.59
N ASN A 309 15.86 9.11 -11.06
CA ASN A 309 15.39 9.51 -9.74
C ASN A 309 15.27 8.27 -8.85
N VAL A 310 15.89 8.33 -7.68
CA VAL A 310 15.82 7.28 -6.67
C VAL A 310 15.24 7.80 -5.38
N ALA A 311 14.43 7.00 -4.71
CA ALA A 311 13.92 7.29 -3.38
C ALA A 311 14.42 6.26 -2.37
N TYR A 312 15.07 6.74 -1.32
CA TYR A 312 15.43 5.96 -0.14
C TYR A 312 14.24 5.97 0.82
N GLU A 313 13.75 4.80 1.22
CA GLU A 313 12.59 4.64 2.09
C GLU A 313 13.02 4.35 3.52
N PHE A 314 12.59 5.21 4.44
CA PHE A 314 12.86 5.10 5.88
C PHE A 314 11.54 4.82 6.61
N PRO A 315 11.36 3.64 7.24
CA PRO A 315 10.21 3.36 8.08
C PRO A 315 10.34 4.12 9.40
N ILE A 316 9.30 4.88 9.74
CA ILE A 316 9.25 5.68 10.97
C ILE A 316 7.93 5.51 11.68
N THR A 317 7.89 5.86 12.95
CA THR A 317 6.65 5.88 13.73
C THR A 317 5.78 7.04 13.27
N TYR A 318 4.48 6.81 13.11
CA TYR A 318 3.52 7.87 12.83
C TYR A 318 3.37 8.78 14.05
N ASP A 319 3.50 10.09 13.80
CA ASP A 319 3.16 11.14 14.74
C ASP A 319 2.49 12.28 13.97
N LYS A 320 1.21 12.51 14.22
CA LYS A 320 0.41 13.54 13.53
C LYS A 320 1.04 14.94 13.59
N ASN A 321 1.76 15.26 14.67
CA ASN A 321 2.32 16.59 14.92
C ASN A 321 3.79 16.71 14.44
N ALA A 322 4.39 15.63 13.96
CA ALA A 322 5.77 15.66 13.49
C ALA A 322 5.90 16.34 12.12
N ALA A 323 7.04 16.97 11.86
CA ALA A 323 7.35 17.51 10.53
C ALA A 323 7.59 16.41 9.49
N ILE A 324 8.03 15.23 9.94
CA ILE A 324 8.29 14.03 9.14
C ILE A 324 7.59 12.87 9.85
N GLY A 325 6.91 11.99 9.09
CA GLY A 325 6.20 10.86 9.67
C GLY A 325 4.78 11.16 10.13
N ASN A 326 4.22 12.26 9.67
CA ASN A 326 2.85 12.70 9.95
C ASN A 326 1.79 12.13 9.00
N GLU A 327 2.19 11.22 8.10
CA GLU A 327 1.26 10.50 7.22
C GLU A 327 1.08 9.07 7.71
N PRO A 328 -0.15 8.63 8.02
CA PRO A 328 -0.42 7.24 8.38
C PRO A 328 -0.46 6.38 7.11
N TYR A 329 0.48 5.45 6.97
CA TYR A 329 0.53 4.54 5.82
C TYR A 329 -0.16 3.21 6.11
N TYR A 330 0.18 2.60 7.24
CA TYR A 330 -0.23 1.24 7.57
C TYR A 330 -0.71 1.14 9.00
N PRO A 331 -1.90 0.57 9.25
CA PRO A 331 -2.31 0.22 10.60
C PRO A 331 -1.42 -0.88 11.17
N VAL A 332 -1.03 -0.74 12.44
CA VAL A 332 -0.28 -1.79 13.16
C VAL A 332 -1.30 -2.73 13.79
N LEU A 333 -1.48 -3.90 13.16
CA LEU A 333 -2.49 -4.88 13.52
C LEU A 333 -1.98 -5.79 14.65
N THR A 334 -2.36 -5.48 15.88
CA THR A 334 -2.16 -6.31 17.08
C THR A 334 -3.52 -6.65 17.69
N GLU A 335 -3.61 -7.67 18.53
CA GLU A 335 -4.86 -7.98 19.25
C GLU A 335 -5.40 -6.77 20.03
N LYS A 336 -4.51 -6.00 20.66
CA LYS A 336 -4.86 -4.79 21.40
C LYS A 336 -5.41 -3.70 20.49
N SER A 337 -4.79 -3.46 19.33
CA SER A 337 -5.24 -2.44 18.39
C SER A 337 -6.55 -2.83 17.70
N GLN A 338 -6.74 -4.11 17.41
CA GLN A 338 -8.00 -4.62 16.85
C GLN A 338 -9.17 -4.44 17.84
N LYS A 339 -9.01 -4.82 19.11
CA LYS A 339 -10.05 -4.57 20.14
C LYS A 339 -10.40 -3.10 20.29
N LYS A 340 -9.38 -2.21 20.21
CA LYS A 340 -9.61 -0.78 20.26
C LYS A 340 -10.36 -0.29 19.00
N PHE A 341 -10.00 -0.77 17.83
CA PHE A 341 -10.69 -0.45 16.58
C PHE A 341 -12.17 -0.91 16.62
N GLU A 342 -12.45 -2.12 17.12
CA GLU A 342 -13.81 -2.63 17.30
C GLU A 342 -14.66 -1.66 18.18
N THR A 343 -14.05 -1.07 19.21
CA THR A 343 -14.73 -0.07 20.05
C THR A 343 -15.09 1.18 19.24
N TYR A 344 -14.17 1.67 18.41
CA TYR A 344 -14.43 2.78 17.49
C TYR A 344 -15.51 2.44 16.47
N GLN A 345 -15.47 1.24 15.90
CA GLN A 345 -16.45 0.79 14.92
C GLN A 345 -17.85 0.70 15.52
N GLN A 346 -17.99 0.14 16.73
CA GLN A 346 -19.25 0.10 17.45
C GLN A 346 -19.76 1.50 17.80
N TYR A 347 -18.87 2.42 18.12
CA TYR A 347 -19.25 3.80 18.37
C TYR A 347 -19.70 4.51 17.10
N ALA A 348 -18.97 4.35 16.00
CA ALA A 348 -19.30 4.92 14.70
C ALA A 348 -20.65 4.44 14.16
N SER A 349 -21.02 3.18 14.42
CA SER A 349 -22.29 2.60 13.95
C SER A 349 -23.55 3.25 14.55
N LYS A 350 -23.42 4.11 15.57
CA LYS A 350 -24.53 4.90 16.12
C LYS A 350 -24.94 6.05 15.19
N PHE A 351 -24.04 6.51 14.34
CA PHE A 351 -24.24 7.68 13.48
C PHE A 351 -24.72 7.25 12.10
N GLU A 352 -26.03 7.33 11.85
CA GLU A 352 -26.69 6.84 10.63
C GLU A 352 -26.20 7.53 9.34
N ASN A 353 -25.72 8.77 9.47
CA ASN A 353 -25.22 9.56 8.33
C ASN A 353 -23.69 9.50 8.16
N LEU A 354 -22.98 8.63 8.89
CA LEU A 354 -21.54 8.41 8.78
C LEU A 354 -21.26 7.06 8.12
N ILE A 355 -20.46 7.10 7.06
CA ILE A 355 -20.05 5.94 6.28
C ILE A 355 -18.52 5.88 6.31
N LEU A 356 -17.96 4.73 6.66
CA LEU A 356 -16.52 4.51 6.72
C LEU A 356 -16.06 3.67 5.53
N CYS A 357 -14.98 4.08 4.87
CA CYS A 357 -14.39 3.34 3.76
C CYS A 357 -12.92 3.68 3.56
N GLY A 358 -12.09 2.68 3.38
CA GLY A 358 -10.68 2.85 3.04
C GLY A 358 -9.74 2.33 4.11
N ARG A 359 -8.45 2.27 3.77
CA ARG A 359 -7.41 1.63 4.60
C ARG A 359 -7.39 2.11 6.05
N LEU A 360 -7.51 3.41 6.27
CA LEU A 360 -7.44 4.01 7.61
C LEU A 360 -8.77 3.90 8.35
N ALA A 361 -9.88 4.19 7.66
CA ALA A 361 -11.22 4.14 8.24
C ALA A 361 -11.65 2.70 8.59
N ASP A 362 -11.30 1.72 7.76
CA ASP A 362 -11.53 0.29 8.00
C ASP A 362 -10.44 -0.36 8.88
N PHE A 363 -9.38 0.38 9.24
CA PHE A 363 -8.20 -0.09 9.98
C PHE A 363 -7.66 -1.43 9.44
N LYS A 364 -7.52 -1.52 8.11
CA LYS A 364 -7.09 -2.73 7.39
C LYS A 364 -5.92 -2.45 6.46
N TYR A 365 -5.08 -3.45 6.27
CA TYR A 365 -4.03 -3.41 5.28
C TYR A 365 -4.60 -3.80 3.92
N TYR A 366 -5.01 -2.81 3.14
CA TYR A 366 -5.51 -3.00 1.79
C TYR A 366 -4.43 -2.75 0.73
N ASN A 367 -4.36 -3.62 -0.27
CA ASN A 367 -3.76 -3.27 -1.57
C ASN A 367 -4.72 -2.35 -2.36
N MET A 368 -4.23 -1.76 -3.45
CA MET A 368 -5.05 -0.83 -4.26
C MET A 368 -6.32 -1.49 -4.81
N ASP A 369 -6.21 -2.70 -5.33
CA ASP A 369 -7.34 -3.46 -5.87
C ASP A 369 -8.40 -3.76 -4.80
N GLN A 370 -7.98 -4.06 -3.60
CA GLN A 370 -8.89 -4.30 -2.46
C GLN A 370 -9.63 -3.02 -2.05
N VAL A 371 -8.95 -1.86 -2.07
CA VAL A 371 -9.61 -0.57 -1.81
C VAL A 371 -10.62 -0.25 -2.90
N ILE A 372 -10.27 -0.47 -4.16
CA ILE A 372 -11.17 -0.26 -5.31
C ILE A 372 -12.39 -1.16 -5.17
N LEU A 373 -12.20 -2.44 -4.95
CA LEU A 373 -13.29 -3.41 -4.79
C LEU A 373 -14.20 -3.04 -3.60
N ARG A 374 -13.60 -2.69 -2.45
CA ARG A 374 -14.33 -2.26 -1.24
C ARG A 374 -15.21 -1.05 -1.49
N ALA A 375 -14.72 -0.06 -2.25
CA ALA A 375 -15.49 1.13 -2.58
C ALA A 375 -16.67 0.79 -3.53
N LEU A 376 -16.44 -0.07 -4.52
CA LEU A 376 -17.49 -0.52 -5.45
C LEU A 376 -18.57 -1.34 -4.74
N GLU A 377 -18.17 -2.28 -3.87
CA GLU A 377 -19.10 -3.10 -3.08
C GLU A 377 -19.92 -2.25 -2.11
N LEU A 378 -19.27 -1.28 -1.45
CA LEU A 378 -19.97 -0.37 -0.54
C LEU A 378 -21.02 0.46 -1.28
N TYR A 379 -20.67 1.02 -2.45
CA TYR A 379 -21.61 1.75 -3.28
C TYR A 379 -22.86 0.90 -3.64
N ASN A 380 -22.67 -0.35 -4.04
CA ASN A 380 -23.79 -1.24 -4.37
C ASN A 380 -24.71 -1.47 -3.16
N THR A 381 -24.15 -1.58 -1.95
CA THR A 381 -24.99 -1.69 -0.75
C THR A 381 -25.71 -0.39 -0.39
N MET A 382 -25.18 0.76 -0.80
CA MET A 382 -25.84 2.05 -0.58
C MET A 382 -27.00 2.28 -1.55
N GLU A 383 -26.95 1.74 -2.77
CA GLU A 383 -28.04 1.84 -3.75
C GLU A 383 -29.31 1.08 -3.31
N ASP A 384 -29.17 -0.01 -2.56
CA ASP A 384 -30.32 -0.78 -2.03
C ASP A 384 -31.13 0.00 -0.97
N TYR A 385 -30.64 1.18 -0.52
CA TYR A 385 -31.29 2.09 0.43
C TYR A 385 -31.69 3.45 -0.15
N VAL A 386 -31.58 3.65 -1.46
CA VAL A 386 -32.00 4.85 -2.22
C VAL A 386 -33.20 4.53 -3.07
#